data_dea1c96f83bd28eaa624de283fcc1e33
#
_entry.id   dea1c96f83bd28eaa624de283fcc1e33
#
_cell.length_a   1.000
_cell.length_b   1.000
_cell.length_c   1.000
_cell.angle_alpha   90.00
_cell.angle_beta   90.00
_cell.angle_gamma   90.00
#
_symmetry.space_group_name_H-M   'P 1'
#
loop_
_entity.id
_entity.type
_entity.pdbx_description
1 polymer ?
#
loop_
_entity_poly.entity_id
_entity_poly.type
_entity_poly.pdbx_seq_one_letter_code
_entity_poly.pdbx_strand_id
1 'polypeptide(L)'
;MDYQETVEYLYNSTPVFEHVGAVAYKEGLENTLAMDEHFGHPHRSYKTIHIAGTNGKGSCSHTLAAILQAAGNKVGLYTSPHLVDFRERIRVNGQMISKKRVVDFVADHRAFFEPLHPSFFELTTAMALLYFKEQQVDVAVIEVGLGGRLDCTNIITPVLSVITNISLDHTQFLGHTLEKIAGEKAGIIKIGVPVVIGETQAETAPVFQAKAEQQGAPILFAEHNKEVTNWQFSQQGGIDYQTRSLGALHGQLGGEYQ
;
A
#
# COMPACT_ATOMS: atom_id res chain seq x y z
N MET A 1 -15.42 21.13 -13.17
CA MET A 1 -15.04 21.23 -11.74
C MET A 1 -13.60 21.71 -11.67
N ASP A 2 -13.30 22.60 -10.74
CA ASP A 2 -11.91 22.87 -10.38
C ASP A 2 -11.36 21.75 -9.44
N TYR A 3 -10.12 21.89 -8.96
CA TYR A 3 -9.50 20.87 -8.11
C TYR A 3 -10.22 20.71 -6.77
N GLN A 4 -10.62 21.81 -6.12
CA GLN A 4 -11.29 21.76 -4.84
C GLN A 4 -12.67 21.09 -4.96
N GLU A 5 -13.45 21.51 -5.94
CA GLU A 5 -14.74 20.89 -6.27
C GLU A 5 -14.61 19.40 -6.60
N THR A 6 -13.52 19.02 -7.29
CA THR A 6 -13.26 17.62 -7.63
C THR A 6 -12.95 16.78 -6.39
N VAL A 7 -12.13 17.29 -5.49
CA VAL A 7 -11.80 16.61 -4.23
C VAL A 7 -13.05 16.51 -3.34
N GLU A 8 -13.84 17.57 -3.23
CA GLU A 8 -15.13 17.54 -2.52
C GLU A 8 -16.11 16.55 -3.14
N TYR A 9 -16.16 16.46 -4.46
CA TYR A 9 -16.96 15.45 -5.15
C TYR A 9 -16.51 14.03 -4.78
N LEU A 10 -15.20 13.74 -4.82
CA LEU A 10 -14.67 12.43 -4.43
C LEU A 10 -15.05 12.06 -2.99
N TYR A 11 -15.00 13.03 -2.06
CA TYR A 11 -15.38 12.79 -0.67
C TYR A 11 -16.88 12.66 -0.44
N ASN A 12 -17.70 13.46 -1.11
CA ASN A 12 -19.14 13.55 -0.83
C ASN A 12 -19.98 12.57 -1.67
N SER A 13 -19.51 12.21 -2.87
CA SER A 13 -20.25 11.35 -3.80
C SER A 13 -19.92 9.88 -3.63
N THR A 14 -18.93 9.56 -2.80
CA THR A 14 -18.48 8.19 -2.56
C THR A 14 -18.37 7.94 -1.05
N PRO A 15 -18.79 6.77 -0.54
CA PRO A 15 -18.61 6.45 0.87
C PRO A 15 -17.12 6.48 1.26
N VAL A 16 -16.78 7.33 2.21
CA VAL A 16 -15.41 7.46 2.75
C VAL A 16 -15.36 6.78 4.11
N PHE A 17 -14.46 5.82 4.29
CA PHE A 17 -14.34 5.05 5.52
C PHE A 17 -14.11 5.93 6.76
N GLU A 18 -13.32 6.98 6.62
CA GLU A 18 -13.02 7.94 7.69
C GLU A 18 -14.26 8.71 8.20
N HIS A 19 -15.30 8.84 7.35
CA HIS A 19 -16.52 9.58 7.68
C HIS A 19 -17.68 8.69 8.10
N VAL A 20 -17.87 7.55 7.44
CA VAL A 20 -19.04 6.69 7.63
C VAL A 20 -18.70 5.29 8.15
N GLY A 21 -17.44 5.03 8.45
CA GLY A 21 -16.97 3.77 9.04
C GLY A 21 -17.39 2.54 8.23
N ALA A 22 -18.01 1.56 8.91
CA ALA A 22 -18.39 0.27 8.35
C ALA A 22 -19.24 0.34 7.07
N VAL A 23 -20.07 1.37 6.93
CA VAL A 23 -20.98 1.53 5.77
C VAL A 23 -20.20 1.80 4.47
N ALA A 24 -18.98 2.34 4.55
CA ALA A 24 -18.12 2.53 3.38
C ALA A 24 -17.42 1.26 2.93
N TYR A 25 -17.35 0.25 3.79
CA TYR A 25 -16.72 -1.03 3.45
C TYR A 25 -17.68 -1.86 2.60
N LYS A 26 -17.34 -2.02 1.33
CA LYS A 26 -18.04 -2.96 0.44
C LYS A 26 -17.26 -4.26 0.44
N GLU A 27 -17.91 -5.35 0.79
CA GLU A 27 -17.35 -6.68 0.59
C GLU A 27 -17.28 -6.98 -0.91
N GLY A 28 -16.10 -7.35 -1.39
CA GLY A 28 -15.90 -7.74 -2.78
C GLY A 28 -14.97 -6.79 -3.55
N LEU A 29 -14.59 -7.23 -4.74
CA LEU A 29 -13.69 -6.50 -5.64
C LEU A 29 -14.35 -6.17 -6.98
N GLU A 30 -15.67 -6.33 -7.09
CA GLU A 30 -16.42 -6.23 -8.35
C GLU A 30 -16.20 -4.86 -9.01
N ASN A 31 -16.39 -3.78 -8.27
CA ASN A 31 -16.15 -2.43 -8.79
C ASN A 31 -14.69 -2.20 -9.19
N THR A 32 -13.77 -2.69 -8.34
CA THR A 32 -12.33 -2.57 -8.61
C THR A 32 -11.96 -3.31 -9.89
N LEU A 33 -12.49 -4.52 -10.08
CA LEU A 33 -12.24 -5.32 -11.29
C LEU A 33 -12.88 -4.68 -12.53
N ALA A 34 -14.10 -4.13 -12.41
CA ALA A 34 -14.75 -3.41 -13.51
C ALA A 34 -13.96 -2.17 -13.94
N MET A 35 -13.42 -1.40 -12.97
CA MET A 35 -12.55 -0.26 -13.27
C MET A 35 -11.21 -0.70 -13.86
N ASP A 36 -10.62 -1.77 -13.36
CA ASP A 36 -9.36 -2.31 -13.88
C ASP A 36 -9.51 -2.75 -15.34
N GLU A 37 -10.62 -3.43 -15.67
CA GLU A 37 -10.94 -3.81 -17.05
C GLU A 37 -11.16 -2.57 -17.94
N HIS A 38 -11.96 -1.60 -17.49
CA HIS A 38 -12.22 -0.35 -18.21
C HIS A 38 -10.92 0.40 -18.55
N PHE A 39 -9.96 0.43 -17.64
CA PHE A 39 -8.66 1.08 -17.86
C PHE A 39 -7.62 0.18 -18.55
N GLY A 40 -8.01 -1.03 -18.97
CA GLY A 40 -7.14 -1.97 -19.67
C GLY A 40 -6.00 -2.48 -18.80
N HIS A 41 -6.32 -2.89 -17.58
CA HIS A 41 -5.42 -3.54 -16.61
C HIS A 41 -4.11 -2.77 -16.40
N PRO A 42 -4.16 -1.51 -15.94
CA PRO A 42 -2.99 -0.63 -15.90
C PRO A 42 -1.84 -1.22 -15.06
N HIS A 43 -2.15 -1.92 -13.97
CA HIS A 43 -1.18 -2.54 -13.07
C HIS A 43 -0.30 -3.60 -13.73
N ARG A 44 -0.65 -4.11 -14.92
CA ARG A 44 0.14 -5.09 -15.67
C ARG A 44 1.26 -4.47 -16.49
N SER A 45 1.34 -3.13 -16.56
CA SER A 45 2.31 -2.40 -17.37
C SER A 45 3.64 -2.13 -16.66
N TYR A 46 3.73 -2.41 -15.36
CA TYR A 46 4.89 -2.16 -14.52
C TYR A 46 4.97 -3.20 -13.39
N LYS A 47 6.13 -3.31 -12.74
CA LYS A 47 6.27 -4.16 -11.55
C LYS A 47 5.59 -3.52 -10.35
N THR A 48 5.08 -4.34 -9.42
CA THR A 48 4.49 -3.84 -8.18
C THR A 48 5.14 -4.50 -6.96
N ILE A 49 5.23 -3.75 -5.86
CA ILE A 49 5.54 -4.26 -4.51
C ILE A 49 4.31 -3.95 -3.66
N HIS A 50 3.79 -4.94 -2.93
CA HIS A 50 2.54 -4.82 -2.18
C HIS A 50 2.82 -4.84 -0.68
N ILE A 51 2.38 -3.80 0.03
CA ILE A 51 2.69 -3.59 1.45
C ILE A 51 1.43 -3.65 2.28
N ALA A 52 1.32 -4.64 3.16
CA ALA A 52 0.29 -4.73 4.20
C ALA A 52 0.89 -4.62 5.60
N GLY A 53 0.02 -4.55 6.61
CA GLY A 53 0.40 -4.50 8.02
C GLY A 53 -0.58 -3.68 8.83
N THR A 54 -0.43 -3.67 10.15
CA THR A 54 -1.20 -2.78 11.01
C THR A 54 -0.52 -1.42 11.06
N ASN A 55 0.72 -1.36 11.51
CA ASN A 55 1.53 -0.15 11.59
C ASN A 55 2.74 -0.23 10.65
N GLY A 56 3.34 0.92 10.33
CA GLY A 56 4.59 0.99 9.57
C GLY A 56 4.46 0.79 8.05
N LYS A 57 3.26 0.56 7.51
CA LYS A 57 3.04 0.42 6.06
C LYS A 57 3.59 1.61 5.27
N GLY A 58 3.17 2.82 5.65
CA GLY A 58 3.59 4.06 4.99
C GLY A 58 5.09 4.29 5.07
N SER A 59 5.71 4.10 6.26
CA SER A 59 7.17 4.23 6.44
C SER A 59 7.93 3.22 5.57
N CYS A 60 7.50 1.97 5.57
CA CYS A 60 8.07 0.92 4.72
C CYS A 60 7.92 1.27 3.23
N SER A 61 6.73 1.73 2.81
CA SER A 61 6.44 2.11 1.43
C SER A 61 7.32 3.28 0.96
N HIS A 62 7.45 4.33 1.76
CA HIS A 62 8.30 5.47 1.45
C HIS A 62 9.78 5.10 1.39
N THR A 63 10.26 4.28 2.33
CA THR A 63 11.66 3.82 2.36
C THR A 63 11.98 2.98 1.13
N LEU A 64 11.14 2.01 0.79
CA LEU A 64 11.32 1.19 -0.41
C LEU A 64 11.28 2.04 -1.70
N ALA A 65 10.35 2.99 -1.78
CA ALA A 65 10.30 3.90 -2.93
C ALA A 65 11.59 4.73 -3.05
N ALA A 66 12.14 5.24 -1.95
CA ALA A 66 13.39 5.99 -1.95
C ALA A 66 14.59 5.12 -2.38
N ILE A 67 14.69 3.89 -1.89
CA ILE A 67 15.75 2.95 -2.27
C ILE A 67 15.67 2.64 -3.77
N LEU A 68 14.49 2.35 -4.28
CA LEU A 68 14.29 2.05 -5.70
C LEU A 68 14.60 3.25 -6.61
N GLN A 69 14.26 4.48 -6.17
CA GLN A 69 14.64 5.71 -6.87
C GLN A 69 16.17 5.91 -6.87
N ALA A 70 16.81 5.69 -5.73
CA ALA A 70 18.29 5.75 -5.63
C ALA A 70 18.98 4.71 -6.52
N ALA A 71 18.32 3.58 -6.77
CA ALA A 71 18.78 2.56 -7.72
C ALA A 71 18.47 2.89 -9.20
N GLY A 72 17.96 4.10 -9.49
CA GLY A 72 17.72 4.60 -10.86
C GLY A 72 16.36 4.24 -11.46
N ASN A 73 15.42 3.66 -10.70
CA ASN A 73 14.09 3.35 -11.21
C ASN A 73 13.18 4.59 -11.18
N LYS A 74 12.24 4.67 -12.11
CA LYS A 74 11.08 5.56 -12.02
C LYS A 74 10.01 4.89 -11.17
N VAL A 75 9.73 5.44 -9.99
CA VAL A 75 8.94 4.78 -8.95
C VAL A 75 7.60 5.45 -8.75
N GLY A 76 6.51 4.67 -8.88
CA GLY A 76 5.20 5.02 -8.37
C GLY A 76 5.08 4.68 -6.87
N LEU A 77 4.37 5.51 -6.12
CA LEU A 77 4.08 5.29 -4.72
C LEU A 77 2.61 5.60 -4.43
N TYR A 78 1.88 4.61 -3.95
CA TYR A 78 0.50 4.75 -3.49
C TYR A 78 0.42 4.48 -2.00
N THR A 79 -0.03 5.46 -1.21
CA THR A 79 -0.11 5.40 0.25
C THR A 79 -1.41 5.98 0.78
N SER A 80 -1.80 5.61 2.01
CA SER A 80 -3.00 6.13 2.70
C SER A 80 -2.87 6.07 4.23
N PRO A 81 -3.57 6.96 4.95
CA PRO A 81 -4.25 8.15 4.45
C PRO A 81 -3.26 9.26 4.06
N HIS A 82 -3.77 10.38 3.52
CA HIS A 82 -3.00 11.62 3.39
C HIS A 82 -3.17 12.49 4.65
N LEU A 83 -2.28 13.43 4.86
CA LEU A 83 -2.30 14.32 6.03
C LEU A 83 -2.90 15.69 5.71
N VAL A 84 -2.56 16.28 4.59
CA VAL A 84 -2.95 17.65 4.21
C VAL A 84 -3.58 17.71 2.82
N ASP A 85 -2.97 17.10 1.81
CA ASP A 85 -3.42 17.18 0.41
C ASP A 85 -3.72 15.78 -0.13
N PHE A 86 -4.88 15.60 -0.74
CA PHE A 86 -5.30 14.36 -1.39
C PHE A 86 -4.20 13.74 -2.27
N ARG A 87 -3.45 14.58 -2.98
CA ARG A 87 -2.39 14.17 -3.91
C ARG A 87 -1.20 13.47 -3.26
N GLU A 88 -1.07 13.56 -1.93
CA GLU A 88 -0.03 12.83 -1.18
C GLU A 88 -0.16 11.32 -1.37
N ARG A 89 -1.39 10.83 -1.63
CA ARG A 89 -1.68 9.42 -1.85
C ARG A 89 -1.02 8.84 -3.11
N ILE A 90 -0.74 9.70 -4.11
CA ILE A 90 -0.26 9.26 -5.44
C ILE A 90 0.96 10.07 -5.84
N ARG A 91 2.11 9.44 -5.85
CA ARG A 91 3.40 10.08 -6.17
C ARG A 91 4.15 9.31 -7.25
N VAL A 92 4.91 10.02 -8.06
CA VAL A 92 5.91 9.44 -8.97
C VAL A 92 7.25 10.16 -8.74
N ASN A 93 8.29 9.40 -8.42
CA ASN A 93 9.61 9.94 -8.03
C ASN A 93 9.50 11.05 -6.96
N GLY A 94 8.68 10.80 -5.92
CA GLY A 94 8.45 11.73 -4.82
C GLY A 94 7.52 12.91 -5.14
N GLN A 95 7.21 13.17 -6.41
CA GLN A 95 6.32 14.25 -6.83
C GLN A 95 4.86 13.80 -6.81
N MET A 96 4.00 14.57 -6.14
CA MET A 96 2.56 14.32 -6.10
C MET A 96 1.94 14.42 -7.50
N ILE A 97 0.91 13.62 -7.77
CA ILE A 97 0.05 13.77 -8.95
C ILE A 97 -0.42 15.23 -9.10
N SER A 98 -0.46 15.76 -10.32
CA SER A 98 -0.89 17.13 -10.53
C SER A 98 -2.38 17.34 -10.25
N LYS A 99 -2.76 18.51 -9.74
CA LYS A 99 -4.17 18.90 -9.56
C LYS A 99 -4.98 18.70 -10.85
N LYS A 100 -4.39 19.10 -11.98
CA LYS A 100 -5.01 18.92 -13.29
C LYS A 100 -5.33 17.46 -13.57
N ARG A 101 -4.39 16.53 -13.31
CA ARG A 101 -4.62 15.10 -13.60
C ARG A 101 -5.72 14.48 -12.73
N VAL A 102 -5.86 14.94 -11.49
CA VAL A 102 -6.99 14.52 -10.61
C VAL A 102 -8.32 15.00 -11.21
N VAL A 103 -8.39 16.26 -11.64
CA VAL A 103 -9.59 16.83 -12.27
C VAL A 103 -9.91 16.10 -13.59
N ASP A 104 -8.92 15.90 -14.44
CA ASP A 104 -9.10 15.20 -15.72
C ASP A 104 -9.60 13.78 -15.52
N PHE A 105 -9.05 13.02 -14.55
CA PHE A 105 -9.52 11.65 -14.26
C PHE A 105 -11.00 11.60 -13.96
N VAL A 106 -11.49 12.50 -13.09
CA VAL A 106 -12.91 12.53 -12.76
C VAL A 106 -13.73 13.00 -13.97
N ALA A 107 -13.30 14.05 -14.67
CA ALA A 107 -14.04 14.59 -15.81
C ALA A 107 -14.18 13.56 -16.94
N ASP A 108 -13.11 12.84 -17.25
CA ASP A 108 -13.06 11.90 -18.37
C ASP A 108 -13.79 10.58 -18.09
N HIS A 109 -13.82 10.13 -16.81
CA HIS A 109 -14.28 8.79 -16.47
C HIS A 109 -15.53 8.76 -15.59
N ARG A 110 -16.02 9.91 -15.14
CA ARG A 110 -17.20 10.02 -14.25
C ARG A 110 -18.43 9.27 -14.77
N ALA A 111 -18.72 9.41 -16.07
CA ALA A 111 -19.87 8.76 -16.70
C ALA A 111 -19.79 7.21 -16.62
N PHE A 112 -18.58 6.65 -16.55
CA PHE A 112 -18.37 5.23 -16.40
C PHE A 112 -18.51 4.79 -14.93
N PHE A 113 -17.84 5.46 -13.99
CA PHE A 113 -17.78 4.97 -12.62
C PHE A 113 -18.97 5.36 -11.75
N GLU A 114 -19.71 6.44 -12.03
CA GLU A 114 -20.87 6.84 -11.22
C GLU A 114 -21.93 5.72 -11.09
N PRO A 115 -22.32 5.02 -12.16
CA PRO A 115 -23.30 3.92 -12.04
C PRO A 115 -22.82 2.74 -11.19
N LEU A 116 -21.51 2.58 -10.98
CA LEU A 116 -20.94 1.54 -10.13
C LEU A 116 -21.03 1.89 -8.64
N HIS A 117 -21.29 3.16 -8.31
CA HIS A 117 -21.29 3.68 -6.95
C HIS A 117 -20.02 3.26 -6.17
N PRO A 118 -18.81 3.49 -6.70
CA PRO A 118 -17.57 3.05 -6.06
C PRO A 118 -17.34 3.80 -4.73
N SER A 119 -16.56 3.19 -3.85
CA SER A 119 -16.04 3.88 -2.68
C SER A 119 -14.92 4.85 -3.06
N PHE A 120 -14.64 5.79 -2.19
CA PHE A 120 -13.50 6.71 -2.33
C PHE A 120 -12.17 5.96 -2.56
N PHE A 121 -11.97 4.86 -1.83
CA PHE A 121 -10.72 4.09 -1.93
C PHE A 121 -10.63 3.31 -3.25
N GLU A 122 -11.73 2.77 -3.76
CA GLU A 122 -11.77 2.14 -5.08
C GLU A 122 -11.40 3.13 -6.20
N LEU A 123 -11.97 4.35 -6.17
CA LEU A 123 -11.63 5.38 -7.16
C LEU A 123 -10.18 5.85 -7.06
N THR A 124 -9.67 6.08 -5.84
CA THR A 124 -8.29 6.53 -5.68
C THR A 124 -7.28 5.46 -6.05
N THR A 125 -7.58 4.18 -5.80
CA THR A 125 -6.77 3.05 -6.26
C THR A 125 -6.73 2.99 -7.79
N ALA A 126 -7.89 3.04 -8.45
CA ALA A 126 -7.97 3.01 -9.91
C ALA A 126 -7.21 4.21 -10.54
N MET A 127 -7.36 5.42 -9.98
CA MET A 127 -6.63 6.62 -10.40
C MET A 127 -5.12 6.42 -10.28
N ALA A 128 -4.65 5.86 -9.15
CA ALA A 128 -3.23 5.62 -8.91
C ALA A 128 -2.65 4.63 -9.94
N LEU A 129 -3.31 3.49 -10.12
CA LEU A 129 -2.84 2.46 -11.05
C LEU A 129 -2.79 2.98 -12.50
N LEU A 130 -3.83 3.73 -12.93
CA LEU A 130 -3.85 4.35 -14.26
C LEU A 130 -2.74 5.39 -14.41
N TYR A 131 -2.56 6.27 -13.41
CA TYR A 131 -1.54 7.30 -13.42
C TYR A 131 -0.12 6.72 -13.53
N PHE A 132 0.17 5.63 -12.83
CA PHE A 132 1.48 4.97 -12.91
C PHE A 132 1.75 4.39 -14.31
N LYS A 133 0.74 3.83 -14.98
CA LYS A 133 0.85 3.40 -16.39
C LYS A 133 1.13 4.59 -17.31
N GLU A 134 0.38 5.68 -17.18
CA GLU A 134 0.57 6.91 -17.97
C GLU A 134 1.96 7.51 -17.78
N GLN A 135 2.46 7.47 -16.55
CA GLN A 135 3.80 7.94 -16.22
C GLN A 135 4.91 6.96 -16.61
N GLN A 136 4.58 5.77 -17.08
CA GLN A 136 5.55 4.72 -17.44
C GLN A 136 6.53 4.44 -16.30
N VAL A 137 6.02 4.18 -15.12
CA VAL A 137 6.88 3.81 -13.98
C VAL A 137 7.48 2.42 -14.20
N ASP A 138 8.70 2.20 -13.71
CA ASP A 138 9.35 0.89 -13.75
C ASP A 138 8.78 -0.05 -12.67
N VAL A 139 8.50 0.54 -11.51
CA VAL A 139 7.96 -0.16 -10.34
C VAL A 139 7.05 0.75 -9.53
N ALA A 140 5.97 0.20 -8.98
CA ALA A 140 5.10 0.90 -8.04
C ALA A 140 5.08 0.19 -6.69
N VAL A 141 5.27 0.95 -5.61
CA VAL A 141 5.05 0.50 -4.24
C VAL A 141 3.62 0.86 -3.86
N ILE A 142 2.83 -0.16 -3.54
CA ILE A 142 1.39 -0.06 -3.32
C ILE A 142 1.09 -0.45 -1.87
N GLU A 143 0.59 0.49 -1.09
CA GLU A 143 0.13 0.27 0.27
C GLU A 143 -1.32 -0.20 0.29
N VAL A 144 -1.60 -1.26 1.05
CA VAL A 144 -2.95 -1.76 1.35
C VAL A 144 -3.70 -0.74 2.21
N GLY A 145 -4.95 -0.45 1.87
CA GLY A 145 -5.79 0.43 2.67
C GLY A 145 -6.29 -0.24 3.95
N LEU A 146 -6.94 -1.38 3.83
CA LEU A 146 -7.53 -2.11 4.96
C LEU A 146 -7.43 -3.63 4.74
N GLY A 147 -6.93 -4.34 5.75
CA GLY A 147 -6.83 -5.80 5.72
C GLY A 147 -5.79 -6.28 4.70
N GLY A 148 -6.23 -6.80 3.59
CA GLY A 148 -5.41 -7.28 2.49
C GLY A 148 -6.21 -8.11 1.48
N ARG A 149 -6.83 -9.19 1.91
CA ARG A 149 -7.54 -10.15 1.04
C ARG A 149 -8.60 -9.52 0.14
N LEU A 150 -9.42 -8.63 0.69
CA LEU A 150 -10.49 -7.92 -0.01
C LEU A 150 -10.18 -6.43 -0.22
N ASP A 151 -8.93 -6.03 -0.05
CA ASP A 151 -8.53 -4.66 -0.33
C ASP A 151 -8.50 -4.38 -1.84
N CYS A 152 -8.93 -3.19 -2.27
CA CYS A 152 -8.98 -2.80 -3.69
C CYS A 152 -7.62 -2.93 -4.38
N THR A 153 -6.52 -2.79 -3.63
CA THR A 153 -5.17 -2.94 -4.18
C THR A 153 -4.82 -4.40 -4.50
N ASN A 154 -5.57 -5.38 -3.96
CA ASN A 154 -5.24 -6.80 -4.05
C ASN A 154 -5.55 -7.46 -5.41
N ILE A 155 -5.91 -6.68 -6.41
CA ILE A 155 -6.02 -7.13 -7.82
C ILE A 155 -4.66 -7.29 -8.49
N ILE A 156 -3.59 -6.75 -7.90
CA ILE A 156 -2.23 -6.81 -8.45
C ILE A 156 -1.58 -8.18 -8.19
N THR A 157 -0.60 -8.54 -9.05
CA THR A 157 0.34 -9.63 -8.82
C THR A 157 1.73 -9.02 -8.64
N PRO A 158 2.17 -8.80 -7.39
CA PRO A 158 3.42 -8.09 -7.13
C PRO A 158 4.65 -9.00 -7.38
N VAL A 159 5.83 -8.37 -7.50
CA VAL A 159 7.11 -9.12 -7.51
C VAL A 159 7.59 -9.40 -6.08
N LEU A 160 7.05 -8.70 -5.10
CA LEU A 160 7.33 -8.86 -3.66
C LEU A 160 6.11 -8.42 -2.85
N SER A 161 5.73 -9.20 -1.85
CA SER A 161 4.79 -8.81 -0.80
C SER A 161 5.52 -8.55 0.51
N VAL A 162 5.08 -7.54 1.27
CA VAL A 162 5.63 -7.23 2.61
C VAL A 162 4.47 -7.10 3.58
N ILE A 163 4.60 -7.72 4.75
CA ILE A 163 3.66 -7.55 5.87
C ILE A 163 4.47 -7.01 7.05
N THR A 164 4.24 -5.76 7.42
CA THR A 164 5.10 -5.06 8.38
C THR A 164 4.96 -5.59 9.81
N ASN A 165 3.75 -5.55 10.35
CA ASN A 165 3.43 -6.13 11.66
C ASN A 165 1.93 -6.41 11.78
N ILE A 166 1.56 -7.09 12.86
CA ILE A 166 0.16 -7.35 13.24
C ILE A 166 -0.10 -6.84 14.65
N SER A 167 -1.15 -6.05 14.80
CA SER A 167 -1.72 -5.70 16.09
C SER A 167 -3.24 -5.60 15.98
N LEU A 168 -3.93 -5.54 17.11
CA LEU A 168 -5.38 -5.39 17.14
C LEU A 168 -5.76 -4.01 16.62
N ASP A 169 -6.34 -3.99 15.43
CA ASP A 169 -6.84 -2.78 14.78
C ASP A 169 -7.99 -3.17 13.84
N HIS A 170 -8.93 -2.26 13.64
CA HIS A 170 -10.11 -2.48 12.79
C HIS A 170 -10.82 -3.82 13.08
N THR A 171 -10.88 -4.21 14.35
CA THR A 171 -11.35 -5.54 14.78
C THR A 171 -12.77 -5.87 14.35
N GLN A 172 -13.62 -4.87 14.15
CA GLN A 172 -14.97 -5.01 13.60
C GLN A 172 -15.02 -5.56 12.17
N PHE A 173 -13.90 -5.45 11.39
CA PHE A 173 -13.80 -5.93 10.00
C PHE A 173 -12.85 -7.10 9.86
N LEU A 174 -11.72 -7.04 10.56
CA LEU A 174 -10.63 -8.00 10.39
C LEU A 174 -10.69 -9.15 11.41
N GLY A 175 -11.63 -9.05 12.37
CA GLY A 175 -11.77 -10.03 13.46
C GLY A 175 -11.04 -9.61 14.74
N HIS A 176 -11.35 -10.32 15.82
CA HIS A 176 -10.97 -9.94 17.18
C HIS A 176 -9.71 -10.65 17.69
N THR A 177 -8.96 -11.34 16.85
CA THR A 177 -7.71 -12.01 17.23
C THR A 177 -6.59 -11.69 16.23
N LEU A 178 -5.34 -11.79 16.68
CA LEU A 178 -4.17 -11.54 15.85
C LEU A 178 -4.12 -12.49 14.65
N GLU A 179 -4.52 -13.75 14.83
CA GLU A 179 -4.54 -14.77 13.77
C GLU A 179 -5.54 -14.41 12.67
N LYS A 180 -6.73 -13.89 13.03
CA LYS A 180 -7.73 -13.46 12.03
C LYS A 180 -7.24 -12.27 11.24
N ILE A 181 -6.68 -11.27 11.92
CA ILE A 181 -6.08 -10.09 11.28
C ILE A 181 -4.92 -10.49 10.37
N ALA A 182 -4.06 -11.41 10.85
CA ALA A 182 -2.97 -11.97 10.04
C ALA A 182 -3.50 -12.69 8.79
N GLY A 183 -4.61 -13.46 8.92
CA GLY A 183 -5.26 -14.14 7.81
C GLY A 183 -5.75 -13.19 6.72
N GLU A 184 -6.37 -12.08 7.09
CA GLU A 184 -6.79 -11.03 6.14
C GLU A 184 -5.59 -10.39 5.43
N LYS A 185 -4.52 -10.06 6.18
CA LYS A 185 -3.31 -9.47 5.60
C LYS A 185 -2.52 -10.48 4.75
N ALA A 186 -2.51 -11.75 5.14
CA ALA A 186 -1.91 -12.83 4.35
C ALA A 186 -2.57 -13.02 2.96
N GLY A 187 -3.74 -12.43 2.74
CA GLY A 187 -4.40 -12.39 1.44
C GLY A 187 -3.60 -11.73 0.32
N ILE A 188 -2.57 -10.94 0.64
CA ILE A 188 -1.64 -10.36 -0.36
C ILE A 188 -0.52 -11.33 -0.79
N ILE A 189 -0.37 -12.48 -0.13
CA ILE A 189 0.61 -13.50 -0.51
C ILE A 189 0.10 -14.22 -1.76
N LYS A 190 0.82 -14.09 -2.87
CA LYS A 190 0.45 -14.61 -4.18
C LYS A 190 1.29 -15.82 -4.57
N ILE A 191 0.78 -16.60 -5.52
CA ILE A 191 1.42 -17.83 -6.00
C ILE A 191 2.85 -17.56 -6.48
N GLY A 192 3.82 -18.22 -5.85
CA GLY A 192 5.24 -18.14 -6.19
C GLY A 192 5.91 -16.79 -5.91
N VAL A 193 5.18 -15.81 -5.36
CA VAL A 193 5.72 -14.47 -5.09
C VAL A 193 6.36 -14.44 -3.70
N PRO A 194 7.62 -13.99 -3.56
CA PRO A 194 8.27 -13.84 -2.26
C PRO A 194 7.48 -12.94 -1.32
N VAL A 195 7.47 -13.30 -0.03
CA VAL A 195 6.88 -12.47 1.03
C VAL A 195 7.88 -12.25 2.17
N VAL A 196 7.95 -11.01 2.65
CA VAL A 196 8.72 -10.62 3.84
C VAL A 196 7.75 -10.27 4.96
N ILE A 197 7.95 -10.89 6.12
CA ILE A 197 7.24 -10.59 7.37
C ILE A 197 8.20 -9.77 8.24
N GLY A 198 7.79 -8.53 8.58
CA GLY A 198 8.61 -7.61 9.36
C GLY A 198 8.77 -8.06 10.81
N GLU A 199 7.67 -8.06 11.56
CA GLU A 199 7.64 -8.48 12.96
C GLU A 199 7.14 -9.92 13.09
N THR A 200 7.81 -10.72 13.90
CA THR A 200 7.47 -12.13 14.12
C THR A 200 6.81 -12.31 15.48
N GLN A 201 5.56 -12.78 15.48
CA GLN A 201 4.80 -13.09 16.69
C GLN A 201 4.38 -14.57 16.67
N ALA A 202 4.35 -15.21 17.83
CA ALA A 202 4.04 -16.63 17.95
C ALA A 202 2.65 -16.98 17.40
N GLU A 203 1.67 -16.07 17.56
CA GLU A 203 0.28 -16.26 17.13
C GLU A 203 0.12 -16.09 15.60
N THR A 204 0.90 -15.21 14.98
CA THR A 204 0.72 -14.84 13.56
C THR A 204 1.65 -15.57 12.60
N ALA A 205 2.86 -15.95 13.07
CA ALA A 205 3.85 -16.63 12.22
C ALA A 205 3.31 -17.93 11.57
N PRO A 206 2.57 -18.82 12.30
CA PRO A 206 1.99 -20.02 11.67
C PRO A 206 0.99 -19.70 10.56
N VAL A 207 0.21 -18.60 10.67
CA VAL A 207 -0.76 -18.17 9.66
C VAL A 207 -0.04 -17.79 8.37
N PHE A 208 1.03 -17.00 8.47
CA PHE A 208 1.81 -16.60 7.30
C PHE A 208 2.56 -17.78 6.68
N GLN A 209 3.10 -18.67 7.50
CA GLN A 209 3.80 -19.85 7.02
C GLN A 209 2.88 -20.79 6.25
N ALA A 210 1.69 -21.10 6.81
CA ALA A 210 0.69 -21.93 6.16
C ALA A 210 0.21 -21.28 4.82
N LYS A 211 0.00 -19.95 4.81
CA LYS A 211 -0.41 -19.25 3.60
C LYS A 211 0.68 -19.25 2.54
N ALA A 212 1.93 -19.01 2.91
CA ALA A 212 3.07 -19.04 2.00
C ALA A 212 3.26 -20.45 1.40
N GLU A 213 3.17 -21.49 2.22
CA GLU A 213 3.22 -22.89 1.76
C GLU A 213 2.09 -23.21 0.77
N GLN A 214 0.84 -22.83 1.09
CA GLN A 214 -0.30 -22.97 0.19
C GLN A 214 -0.08 -22.32 -1.17
N GLN A 215 0.62 -21.17 -1.20
CA GLN A 215 0.90 -20.40 -2.42
C GLN A 215 2.23 -20.78 -3.06
N GLY A 216 3.01 -21.71 -2.49
CA GLY A 216 4.37 -21.98 -2.97
C GLY A 216 5.26 -20.74 -2.95
N ALA A 217 4.98 -19.79 -2.05
CA ALA A 217 5.66 -18.50 -1.94
C ALA A 217 6.88 -18.61 -1.01
N PRO A 218 8.07 -18.18 -1.44
CA PRO A 218 9.20 -18.02 -0.53
C PRO A 218 8.84 -17.03 0.59
N ILE A 219 9.05 -17.43 1.85
CA ILE A 219 8.79 -16.57 3.01
C ILE A 219 10.06 -16.25 3.77
N LEU A 220 10.25 -14.98 4.13
CA LEU A 220 11.33 -14.49 4.97
C LEU A 220 10.75 -13.76 6.18
N PHE A 221 11.23 -14.13 7.38
CA PHE A 221 10.97 -13.37 8.60
C PHE A 221 12.17 -12.45 8.85
N ALA A 222 11.97 -11.13 8.76
CA ALA A 222 13.05 -10.14 8.82
C ALA A 222 13.84 -10.20 10.13
N GLU A 223 13.15 -10.42 11.27
CA GLU A 223 13.78 -10.53 12.59
C GLU A 223 14.72 -11.72 12.73
N HIS A 224 14.51 -12.79 11.98
CA HIS A 224 15.43 -13.92 11.99
C HIS A 224 16.76 -13.61 11.30
N ASN A 225 16.76 -12.62 10.43
CA ASN A 225 17.96 -12.23 9.67
C ASN A 225 18.83 -11.18 10.38
N LYS A 226 18.27 -10.46 11.37
CA LYS A 226 18.93 -9.44 12.21
C LYS A 226 20.07 -8.69 11.49
N GLU A 227 19.75 -8.13 10.32
CA GLU A 227 20.73 -7.34 9.56
C GLU A 227 21.17 -6.11 10.35
N VAL A 228 20.22 -5.43 11.00
CA VAL A 228 20.49 -4.35 11.94
C VAL A 228 20.90 -4.95 13.29
N THR A 229 22.12 -4.67 13.71
CA THR A 229 22.71 -5.18 14.96
C THR A 229 22.62 -4.18 16.12
N ASN A 230 22.57 -2.88 15.79
CA ASN A 230 22.39 -1.78 16.73
C ASN A 230 21.80 -0.56 16.02
N TRP A 231 21.11 0.30 16.76
CA TRP A 231 20.62 1.57 16.26
C TRP A 231 20.55 2.61 17.39
N GLN A 232 20.62 3.89 17.03
CA GLN A 232 20.46 5.02 17.96
C GLN A 232 19.93 6.25 17.24
N PHE A 233 19.29 7.14 17.95
CA PHE A 233 18.96 8.45 17.38
C PHE A 233 20.24 9.24 17.13
N SER A 234 20.34 9.80 15.93
CA SER A 234 21.47 10.62 15.53
C SER A 234 21.38 12.02 16.11
N GLN A 235 22.52 12.59 16.53
CA GLN A 235 22.57 14.00 16.94
C GLN A 235 22.30 14.98 15.78
N GLN A 236 22.41 14.51 14.54
CA GLN A 236 22.13 15.27 13.32
C GLN A 236 20.68 15.12 12.83
N GLY A 237 19.84 14.44 13.60
CA GLY A 237 18.49 14.03 13.22
C GLY A 237 18.50 12.66 12.51
N GLY A 238 17.36 11.95 12.55
CA GLY A 238 17.28 10.61 12.01
C GLY A 238 17.84 9.51 12.90
N ILE A 239 18.17 8.38 12.33
CA ILE A 239 18.61 7.18 13.03
C ILE A 239 19.90 6.64 12.42
N ASP A 240 20.91 6.38 13.26
CA ASP A 240 22.14 5.70 12.89
C ASP A 240 21.97 4.19 13.13
N TYR A 241 22.27 3.38 12.12
CA TYR A 241 22.19 1.93 12.17
C TYR A 241 23.57 1.31 12.04
N GLN A 242 23.81 0.24 12.78
CA GLN A 242 24.91 -0.70 12.53
C GLN A 242 24.34 -1.96 11.90
N THR A 243 24.88 -2.35 10.76
CA THR A 243 24.41 -3.54 10.03
C THR A 243 25.53 -4.56 9.91
N ARG A 244 25.15 -5.82 9.66
CA ARG A 244 26.11 -6.92 9.50
C ARG A 244 26.84 -6.85 8.18
N SER A 245 26.11 -6.57 7.09
CA SER A 245 26.63 -6.66 5.72
C SER A 245 26.98 -5.32 5.11
N LEU A 246 26.29 -4.23 5.50
CA LEU A 246 26.43 -2.90 4.88
C LEU A 246 27.21 -1.89 5.74
N GLY A 247 27.64 -2.30 6.96
CA GLY A 247 28.35 -1.41 7.88
C GLY A 247 27.43 -0.36 8.54
N ALA A 248 27.95 0.84 8.77
CA ALA A 248 27.18 1.93 9.36
C ALA A 248 26.33 2.64 8.30
N LEU A 249 25.05 2.83 8.60
CA LEU A 249 24.08 3.53 7.76
C LEU A 249 23.43 4.65 8.55
N HIS A 250 23.03 5.71 7.88
CA HIS A 250 22.25 6.81 8.43
C HIS A 250 20.93 6.95 7.70
N GLY A 251 19.80 6.82 8.43
CA GLY A 251 18.46 7.05 7.93
C GLY A 251 17.94 8.43 8.37
N GLN A 252 17.37 9.18 7.45
CA GLN A 252 16.84 10.52 7.74
C GLN A 252 15.46 10.51 8.40
N LEU A 253 14.78 9.37 8.42
CA LEU A 253 13.49 9.24 9.12
C LEU A 253 13.74 9.36 10.63
N GLY A 254 13.08 10.32 11.26
CA GLY A 254 13.22 10.59 12.69
C GLY A 254 11.86 10.53 13.38
N GLY A 255 11.67 9.54 14.22
CA GLY A 255 10.45 9.38 15.01
C GLY A 255 10.60 8.21 15.96
N GLU A 256 9.92 8.22 17.08
CA GLU A 256 10.02 7.15 18.09
C GLU A 256 9.53 5.79 17.57
N TYR A 257 8.79 5.77 16.47
CA TYR A 257 8.17 4.59 15.89
C TYR A 257 8.69 4.26 14.48
N GLN A 258 9.83 4.79 14.09
CA GLN A 258 10.40 4.58 12.74
C GLN A 258 11.45 3.47 12.73
#